data_0031a15bc719b142bc7200c494ab6a6e
#
_entry.id   0031a15bc719b142bc7200c494ab6a6e
#
_cell.length_a   1.000
_cell.length_b   1.000
_cell.length_c   1.000
_cell.angle_alpha   90.00
_cell.angle_beta   90.00
_cell.angle_gamma   90.00
#
_symmetry.space_group_name_H-M   'P 1'
#
loop_
_entity.id
_entity.type
_entity.pdbx_description
1 polymer ?
#
loop_
_entity_poly.entity_id
_entity_poly.type
_entity_poly.pdbx_seq_one_letter_code
_entity_poly.pdbx_strand_id
1 'polypeptide(L)'
;FTVGKDLPTNYLFCVTEDKSGEIWVGTELGGVVKISLSNYPFEMYYPALGDGMERGNAVRLMFEDKKGYYWFGTRDGNLYICDENYHRLSTQRIEGGLPFTMAEDTLGYKWLGTKGAGLFLFSERGDRLIEKYMLPNSAGQPSSRNNIFTVLRDNKNRMWMATFGGGLQLAERNSGKLTFRQFLFDNDHLNMMRSMIQDRDGLIWIGTNDGVVVFDPDELLRDRSKYTVLRVYSHNRQLLSYDEVKVIFEDSKGRIWMGTTGRGLHLLERKENLTQSRFKHFGGDNGLSNKTVQTILEDNYGDIWVSTESGISRFDLKKERFENFIFSNNRHPAVFNELSGWKKKTGELMFGSFNGVYTLNPSEVTFDTYAPPVMITGLWVNGTDVRPGTEDSPLKESITGTKKIVLDH
;
A
#
# COMPACT_ATOMS: atom_id res chain seq x y z
N PHE A 1 2.09 -25.83 19.48
CA PHE A 1 2.43 -24.64 20.28
C PHE A 1 3.61 -24.96 21.18
N THR A 2 4.62 -24.11 21.21
CA THR A 2 5.87 -24.33 21.95
C THR A 2 6.19 -23.13 22.84
N VAL A 3 6.84 -23.45 23.99
CA VAL A 3 7.32 -22.40 24.91
C VAL A 3 8.42 -21.57 24.27
N GLY A 4 8.38 -20.27 24.50
CA GLY A 4 9.31 -19.30 23.95
C GLY A 4 8.92 -18.80 22.54
N LYS A 5 8.05 -19.51 21.82
CA LYS A 5 7.50 -19.09 20.53
C LYS A 5 6.03 -18.70 20.66
N ASP A 6 5.20 -19.60 21.16
CA ASP A 6 3.73 -19.45 21.15
C ASP A 6 3.16 -19.32 22.58
N LEU A 7 3.82 -19.91 23.55
CA LEU A 7 3.40 -19.97 24.94
C LEU A 7 4.48 -19.42 25.90
N PRO A 8 4.10 -18.71 26.97
CA PRO A 8 5.06 -18.19 27.95
C PRO A 8 5.61 -19.29 28.87
N THR A 9 4.91 -20.41 29.03
CA THR A 9 5.28 -21.53 29.90
C THR A 9 4.65 -22.84 29.43
N ASN A 10 5.23 -23.99 29.82
CA ASN A 10 4.65 -25.33 29.59
C ASN A 10 3.59 -25.72 30.64
N TYR A 11 3.44 -24.95 31.74
CA TYR A 11 2.47 -25.25 32.76
C TYR A 11 1.13 -24.57 32.45
N LEU A 12 0.18 -25.36 31.97
CA LEU A 12 -1.15 -24.92 31.57
C LEU A 12 -2.17 -25.42 32.57
N PHE A 13 -3.02 -24.51 33.08
CA PHE A 13 -4.07 -24.85 34.02
C PHE A 13 -5.39 -25.18 33.37
N CYS A 14 -5.76 -24.47 32.34
CA CYS A 14 -7.01 -24.67 31.64
C CYS A 14 -6.92 -24.27 30.19
N VAL A 15 -7.78 -24.85 29.37
CA VAL A 15 -7.98 -24.50 27.98
C VAL A 15 -9.49 -24.42 27.76
N THR A 16 -9.97 -23.37 27.12
CA THR A 16 -11.37 -23.22 26.76
C THR A 16 -11.49 -22.55 25.41
N GLU A 17 -12.53 -22.91 24.68
CA GLU A 17 -12.92 -22.27 23.42
C GLU A 17 -14.08 -21.33 23.70
N ASP A 18 -14.01 -20.10 23.18
CA ASP A 18 -15.12 -19.17 23.26
C ASP A 18 -16.08 -19.32 22.08
N LYS A 19 -17.19 -18.56 22.10
CA LYS A 19 -18.22 -18.63 21.03
C LYS A 19 -17.76 -18.14 19.68
N SER A 20 -16.59 -17.51 19.60
CA SER A 20 -15.96 -17.08 18.34
C SER A 20 -14.99 -18.11 17.78
N GLY A 21 -14.78 -19.26 18.46
CA GLY A 21 -13.81 -20.27 18.09
C GLY A 21 -12.38 -19.96 18.54
N GLU A 22 -12.19 -18.91 19.35
CA GLU A 22 -10.89 -18.55 19.92
C GLU A 22 -10.56 -19.44 21.11
N ILE A 23 -9.35 -19.94 21.18
CA ILE A 23 -8.88 -20.77 22.31
C ILE A 23 -8.20 -19.88 23.34
N TRP A 24 -8.64 -20.00 24.57
CA TRP A 24 -8.06 -19.32 25.73
C TRP A 24 -7.33 -20.33 26.62
N VAL A 25 -6.06 -20.04 26.94
CA VAL A 25 -5.20 -20.90 27.74
C VAL A 25 -4.78 -20.17 28.98
N GLY A 26 -5.19 -20.67 30.14
CA GLY A 26 -4.70 -20.20 31.45
C GLY A 26 -3.36 -20.86 31.76
N THR A 27 -2.36 -20.07 32.12
CA THR A 27 -1.00 -20.51 32.46
C THR A 27 -0.61 -20.19 33.88
N GLU A 28 0.35 -20.96 34.46
CA GLU A 28 0.73 -20.79 35.86
C GLU A 28 1.37 -19.43 36.16
N LEU A 29 2.28 -18.97 35.32
CA LEU A 29 3.06 -17.75 35.58
C LEU A 29 2.96 -16.72 34.42
N GLY A 30 2.34 -17.06 33.29
CA GLY A 30 2.27 -16.23 32.08
C GLY A 30 0.91 -15.56 31.86
N GLY A 31 -0.03 -15.65 32.83
CA GLY A 31 -1.38 -15.11 32.67
C GLY A 31 -2.25 -15.94 31.74
N VAL A 32 -3.09 -15.27 30.96
CA VAL A 32 -3.99 -15.89 29.97
C VAL A 32 -3.47 -15.64 28.56
N VAL A 33 -3.35 -16.69 27.79
CA VAL A 33 -2.96 -16.64 26.35
C VAL A 33 -4.20 -16.88 25.51
N LYS A 34 -4.45 -15.99 24.56
CA LYS A 34 -5.46 -16.16 23.52
C LYS A 34 -4.80 -16.74 22.28
N ILE A 35 -5.34 -17.82 21.76
CA ILE A 35 -4.90 -18.46 20.53
C ILE A 35 -6.03 -18.34 19.52
N SER A 36 -5.81 -17.55 18.49
CA SER A 36 -6.70 -17.47 17.34
C SER A 36 -6.38 -18.62 16.38
N LEU A 37 -7.35 -19.50 16.19
CA LEU A 37 -7.28 -20.55 15.16
C LEU A 37 -7.76 -20.06 13.79
N SER A 38 -8.17 -18.80 13.69
CA SER A 38 -8.46 -18.18 12.40
C SER A 38 -7.20 -18.28 11.54
N ASN A 39 -7.25 -19.13 10.52
CA ASN A 39 -6.25 -19.17 9.47
C ASN A 39 -6.29 -17.79 8.78
N TYR A 40 -5.46 -16.86 9.26
CA TYR A 40 -5.13 -15.72 8.42
C TYR A 40 -4.48 -16.30 7.16
N PRO A 41 -5.06 -16.12 5.99
CA PRO A 41 -4.56 -16.74 4.75
C PRO A 41 -3.30 -16.03 4.25
N PHE A 42 -2.50 -15.49 5.17
CA PHE A 42 -1.29 -14.75 4.88
C PHE A 42 -0.06 -15.55 5.30
N GLU A 43 0.81 -15.76 4.33
CA GLU A 43 2.16 -16.26 4.56
C GLU A 43 3.15 -15.10 4.58
N MET A 44 4.29 -15.30 5.24
CA MET A 44 5.36 -14.30 5.29
C MET A 44 6.63 -14.81 4.64
N TYR A 45 7.18 -13.98 3.77
CA TYR A 45 8.47 -14.20 3.15
C TYR A 45 9.46 -13.12 3.58
N TYR A 46 10.68 -13.54 3.89
CA TYR A 46 11.78 -12.69 4.33
C TYR A 46 12.92 -12.72 3.32
N PRO A 47 13.15 -11.68 2.50
CA PRO A 47 14.21 -11.67 1.49
C PRO A 47 15.62 -11.77 2.08
N ALA A 48 15.89 -11.13 3.22
CA ALA A 48 17.11 -11.34 3.99
C ALA A 48 16.97 -12.57 4.91
N LEU A 49 18.09 -13.25 5.16
CA LEU A 49 18.13 -14.31 6.17
C LEU A 49 18.09 -13.67 7.54
N GLY A 50 17.13 -14.08 8.38
CA GLY A 50 16.94 -13.55 9.73
C GLY A 50 15.54 -13.76 10.26
N ASP A 51 15.22 -13.21 11.41
CA ASP A 51 13.95 -13.35 12.14
C ASP A 51 12.87 -12.33 11.71
N GLY A 52 13.06 -11.63 10.62
CA GLY A 52 12.15 -10.59 10.12
C GLY A 52 12.39 -9.19 10.70
N MET A 53 13.24 -9.07 11.72
CA MET A 53 13.53 -7.79 12.39
C MET A 53 14.69 -7.02 11.75
N GLU A 54 15.38 -7.60 10.81
CA GLU A 54 16.52 -6.99 10.13
C GLU A 54 16.05 -5.96 9.09
N ARG A 55 16.84 -4.90 8.91
CA ARG A 55 16.57 -3.86 7.90
C ARG A 55 16.42 -4.41 6.48
N GLY A 56 17.10 -5.51 6.18
CA GLY A 56 17.02 -6.24 4.92
C GLY A 56 15.65 -6.86 4.61
N ASN A 57 14.74 -6.88 5.56
CA ASN A 57 13.37 -7.35 5.36
C ASN A 57 12.34 -6.21 5.19
N ALA A 58 12.75 -4.95 5.26
CA ALA A 58 11.89 -3.81 4.97
C ALA A 58 11.73 -3.62 3.45
N VAL A 59 10.80 -4.36 2.84
CA VAL A 59 10.62 -4.46 1.39
C VAL A 59 9.86 -3.25 0.85
N ARG A 60 10.51 -2.52 -0.08
CA ARG A 60 9.94 -1.35 -0.73
C ARG A 60 9.59 -1.61 -2.20
N LEU A 61 10.42 -2.37 -2.91
CA LEU A 61 10.24 -2.75 -4.29
C LEU A 61 9.87 -4.24 -4.38
N MET A 62 8.85 -4.54 -5.16
CA MET A 62 8.55 -5.89 -5.63
C MET A 62 8.30 -5.84 -7.14
N PHE A 63 8.88 -6.78 -7.86
CA PHE A 63 8.74 -6.89 -9.30
C PHE A 63 8.92 -8.33 -9.74
N GLU A 64 8.07 -8.82 -10.63
CA GLU A 64 8.21 -10.12 -11.32
C GLU A 64 8.58 -9.84 -12.76
N ASP A 65 9.72 -10.34 -13.21
CA ASP A 65 10.14 -10.16 -14.59
C ASP A 65 9.46 -11.15 -15.54
N LYS A 66 9.68 -10.98 -16.85
CA LYS A 66 9.08 -11.86 -17.87
C LYS A 66 9.49 -13.32 -17.76
N LYS A 67 10.63 -13.60 -17.11
CA LYS A 67 11.15 -14.95 -16.87
C LYS A 67 10.58 -15.61 -15.61
N GLY A 68 9.80 -14.85 -14.80
CA GLY A 68 9.22 -15.31 -13.54
C GLY A 68 10.16 -15.17 -12.35
N TYR A 69 11.28 -14.42 -12.46
CA TYR A 69 12.11 -14.11 -11.33
C TYR A 69 11.51 -12.95 -10.53
N TYR A 70 11.57 -13.07 -9.20
CA TYR A 70 11.13 -12.04 -8.26
C TYR A 70 12.30 -11.17 -7.82
N TRP A 71 12.09 -9.87 -7.84
CA TRP A 71 13.05 -8.85 -7.44
C TRP A 71 12.51 -8.10 -6.23
N PHE A 72 13.21 -8.19 -5.09
CA PHE A 72 12.85 -7.52 -3.85
C PHE A 72 13.89 -6.47 -3.51
N GLY A 73 13.49 -5.20 -3.54
CA GLY A 73 14.30 -4.08 -3.12
C GLY A 73 13.99 -3.67 -1.69
N THR A 74 15.01 -3.53 -0.88
CA THR A 74 14.87 -3.32 0.56
C THR A 74 15.49 -2.00 1.03
N ARG A 75 15.06 -1.53 2.20
CA ARG A 75 15.49 -0.23 2.76
C ARG A 75 16.94 -0.21 3.24
N ASP A 76 17.60 -1.33 3.32
CA ASP A 76 19.06 -1.40 3.54
C ASP A 76 19.87 -1.17 2.27
N GLY A 77 19.21 -1.02 1.12
CA GLY A 77 19.80 -0.77 -0.19
C GLY A 77 20.22 -2.05 -0.94
N ASN A 78 19.72 -3.21 -0.54
CA ASN A 78 19.91 -4.45 -1.28
C ASN A 78 18.78 -4.71 -2.26
N LEU A 79 19.11 -5.42 -3.32
CA LEU A 79 18.19 -5.95 -4.32
C LEU A 79 18.38 -7.47 -4.34
N TYR A 80 17.39 -8.20 -3.87
CA TYR A 80 17.38 -9.66 -3.84
C TYR A 80 16.68 -10.18 -5.09
N ILE A 81 17.30 -11.14 -5.77
CA ILE A 81 16.74 -11.79 -6.96
C ILE A 81 16.48 -13.24 -6.59
N CYS A 82 15.24 -13.68 -6.77
CA CYS A 82 14.75 -14.98 -6.35
C CYS A 82 14.07 -15.71 -7.52
N ASP A 83 14.05 -17.05 -7.45
CA ASP A 83 13.26 -17.87 -8.36
C ASP A 83 11.76 -17.84 -8.00
N GLU A 84 10.96 -18.62 -8.72
CA GLU A 84 9.51 -18.75 -8.51
C GLU A 84 9.12 -19.31 -7.13
N ASN A 85 10.03 -20.05 -6.47
CA ASN A 85 9.87 -20.61 -5.14
C ASN A 85 10.52 -19.77 -4.04
N TYR A 86 10.89 -18.53 -4.37
CA TYR A 86 11.58 -17.58 -3.49
C TYR A 86 12.97 -18.02 -3.01
N HIS A 87 13.61 -19.03 -3.66
CA HIS A 87 15.01 -19.31 -3.40
C HIS A 87 15.87 -18.18 -3.94
N ARG A 88 16.69 -17.59 -3.09
CA ARG A 88 17.55 -16.47 -3.45
C ARG A 88 18.66 -16.92 -4.40
N LEU A 89 18.65 -16.35 -5.60
CA LEU A 89 19.64 -16.60 -6.66
C LEU A 89 20.83 -15.66 -6.54
N SER A 90 20.57 -14.39 -6.26
CA SER A 90 21.63 -13.39 -6.09
C SER A 90 21.19 -12.20 -5.23
N THR A 91 22.17 -11.41 -4.79
CA THR A 91 21.96 -10.14 -4.09
C THR A 91 22.83 -9.08 -4.72
N GLN A 92 22.26 -7.95 -5.08
CA GLN A 92 22.94 -6.78 -5.62
C GLN A 92 22.89 -5.64 -4.61
N ARG A 93 24.03 -5.04 -4.29
CA ARG A 93 24.09 -3.84 -3.45
C ARG A 93 23.90 -2.60 -4.31
N ILE A 94 22.92 -1.75 -3.97
CA ILE A 94 22.67 -0.47 -4.66
C ILE A 94 23.38 0.64 -3.88
N GLU A 95 24.53 1.03 -4.38
CA GLU A 95 25.36 2.04 -3.71
C GLU A 95 24.75 3.44 -3.79
N GLY A 96 24.62 4.09 -2.64
CA GLY A 96 24.17 5.47 -2.50
C GLY A 96 22.67 5.70 -2.69
N GLY A 97 21.87 4.65 -2.85
CA GLY A 97 20.42 4.76 -3.05
C GLY A 97 19.62 3.58 -2.52
N LEU A 98 18.32 3.80 -2.43
CA LEU A 98 17.36 2.75 -2.03
C LEU A 98 16.56 2.30 -3.25
N PRO A 99 16.43 0.99 -3.53
CA PRO A 99 15.57 0.47 -4.59
C PRO A 99 14.09 0.85 -4.35
N PHE A 100 13.45 1.52 -5.31
CA PHE A 100 12.06 1.99 -5.15
C PHE A 100 11.11 1.43 -6.19
N THR A 101 11.56 1.30 -7.43
CA THR A 101 10.71 0.94 -8.56
C THR A 101 11.50 0.21 -9.63
N MET A 102 10.87 -0.68 -10.37
CA MET A 102 11.49 -1.37 -11.49
C MET A 102 10.51 -1.51 -12.65
N ALA A 103 11.02 -1.39 -13.86
CA ALA A 103 10.31 -1.74 -15.07
C ALA A 103 11.24 -2.50 -16.02
N GLU A 104 10.67 -3.28 -16.93
CA GLU A 104 11.40 -4.02 -17.94
C GLU A 104 11.10 -3.45 -19.33
N ASP A 105 12.14 -3.14 -20.11
CA ASP A 105 11.96 -2.69 -21.48
C ASP A 105 11.71 -3.85 -22.47
N THR A 106 11.56 -3.52 -23.76
CA THR A 106 11.30 -4.52 -24.79
C THR A 106 12.45 -5.49 -25.03
N LEU A 107 13.67 -5.08 -24.71
CA LEU A 107 14.89 -5.88 -24.82
C LEU A 107 15.16 -6.70 -23.56
N GLY A 108 14.29 -6.59 -22.54
CA GLY A 108 14.42 -7.30 -21.28
C GLY A 108 15.36 -6.65 -20.24
N TYR A 109 15.94 -5.49 -20.56
CA TYR A 109 16.73 -4.75 -19.56
C TYR A 109 15.86 -4.27 -18.41
N LYS A 110 16.40 -4.35 -17.18
CA LYS A 110 15.72 -3.92 -15.96
C LYS A 110 16.14 -2.49 -15.62
N TRP A 111 15.16 -1.62 -15.58
CA TRP A 111 15.30 -0.20 -15.24
C TRP A 111 14.92 -0.02 -13.77
N LEU A 112 15.92 0.09 -12.91
CA LEU A 112 15.73 0.27 -11.47
C LEU A 112 15.82 1.75 -11.11
N GLY A 113 14.71 2.32 -10.69
CA GLY A 113 14.66 3.65 -10.09
C GLY A 113 14.95 3.60 -8.59
N THR A 114 15.76 4.55 -8.12
CA THR A 114 16.18 4.61 -6.73
C THR A 114 15.82 5.95 -6.07
N LYS A 115 15.74 5.94 -4.75
CA LYS A 115 15.76 7.18 -3.97
C LYS A 115 17.21 7.54 -3.67
N GLY A 116 17.68 8.63 -4.28
CA GLY A 116 18.98 9.26 -4.01
C GLY A 116 20.07 8.96 -5.04
N ALA A 117 20.07 7.81 -5.73
CA ALA A 117 21.15 7.40 -6.63
C ALA A 117 20.76 7.35 -8.11
N GLY A 118 19.60 7.86 -8.49
CA GLY A 118 19.16 7.92 -9.88
C GLY A 118 18.70 6.58 -10.43
N LEU A 119 19.05 6.30 -11.69
CA LEU A 119 18.63 5.13 -12.44
C LEU A 119 19.78 4.13 -12.59
N PHE A 120 19.48 2.85 -12.37
CA PHE A 120 20.40 1.73 -12.66
C PHE A 120 19.78 0.87 -13.76
N LEU A 121 20.58 0.53 -14.75
CA LEU A 121 20.21 -0.34 -15.85
C LEU A 121 20.91 -1.69 -15.71
N PHE A 122 20.16 -2.76 -15.50
CA PHE A 122 20.67 -4.12 -15.43
C PHE A 122 20.46 -4.88 -16.74
N SER A 123 21.31 -5.88 -16.96
CA SER A 123 21.18 -6.82 -18.09
C SER A 123 19.82 -7.52 -18.08
N GLU A 124 19.48 -8.13 -19.19
CA GLU A 124 18.26 -8.96 -19.33
C GLU A 124 18.17 -10.07 -18.27
N ARG A 125 19.29 -10.67 -17.86
CA ARG A 125 19.37 -11.68 -16.81
C ARG A 125 19.37 -11.11 -15.40
N GLY A 126 19.61 -9.79 -15.27
CA GLY A 126 19.76 -9.13 -13.97
C GLY A 126 21.07 -9.42 -13.25
N ASP A 127 21.96 -10.19 -13.86
CA ASP A 127 23.24 -10.62 -13.30
C ASP A 127 24.33 -9.54 -13.35
N ARG A 128 24.14 -8.53 -14.19
CA ARG A 128 25.12 -7.48 -14.42
C ARG A 128 24.51 -6.09 -14.49
N LEU A 129 25.05 -5.16 -13.71
CA LEU A 129 24.81 -3.72 -13.89
C LEU A 129 25.47 -3.28 -15.21
N ILE A 130 24.66 -2.74 -16.12
CA ILE A 130 25.11 -2.22 -17.41
C ILE A 130 25.60 -0.80 -17.24
N GLU A 131 24.77 0.06 -16.63
CA GLU A 131 25.08 1.48 -16.49
C GLU A 131 24.29 2.10 -15.32
N LYS A 132 24.86 3.18 -14.75
CA LYS A 132 24.23 4.01 -13.73
C LYS A 132 24.11 5.44 -14.25
N TYR A 133 22.92 6.00 -14.14
CA TYR A 133 22.62 7.36 -14.58
C TYR A 133 22.28 8.24 -13.37
N MET A 134 23.16 9.20 -13.09
CA MET A 134 22.92 10.29 -12.16
C MET A 134 22.44 11.50 -12.94
N LEU A 135 21.40 12.16 -12.46
CA LEU A 135 20.80 13.34 -13.08
C LEU A 135 21.14 14.59 -12.21
N PRO A 136 22.30 15.22 -12.39
CA PRO A 136 22.68 16.40 -11.63
C PRO A 136 21.76 17.59 -11.98
N ASN A 137 21.72 18.59 -11.11
CA ASN A 137 21.14 19.87 -11.44
C ASN A 137 22.10 20.67 -12.38
N SER A 138 21.70 21.86 -12.79
CA SER A 138 22.49 22.76 -13.66
C SER A 138 23.86 23.14 -13.06
N ALA A 139 24.02 23.07 -11.74
CA ALA A 139 25.28 23.31 -11.04
C ALA A 139 26.13 22.05 -10.82
N GLY A 140 25.74 20.90 -11.39
CA GLY A 140 26.46 19.64 -11.23
C GLY A 140 26.27 18.94 -9.88
N GLN A 141 25.39 19.47 -9.00
CA GLN A 141 25.11 18.88 -7.68
C GLN A 141 24.05 17.79 -7.78
N PRO A 142 23.98 16.85 -6.80
CA PRO A 142 22.88 15.90 -6.69
C PRO A 142 21.53 16.62 -6.71
N SER A 143 20.57 16.09 -7.47
CA SER A 143 19.26 16.71 -7.65
C SER A 143 18.12 15.79 -7.24
N SER A 144 16.97 16.37 -6.96
CA SER A 144 15.69 15.64 -6.71
C SER A 144 15.30 14.74 -7.89
N ARG A 145 15.84 14.98 -9.11
CA ARG A 145 15.69 14.09 -10.26
C ARG A 145 16.22 12.67 -10.00
N ASN A 146 17.11 12.49 -9.02
CA ASN A 146 17.63 11.19 -8.61
C ASN A 146 16.75 10.44 -7.61
N ASN A 147 15.62 11.05 -7.18
CA ASN A 147 14.58 10.40 -6.38
C ASN A 147 13.51 9.84 -7.30
N ILE A 148 13.79 8.71 -7.96
CA ILE A 148 12.88 8.08 -8.93
C ILE A 148 11.92 7.16 -8.17
N PHE A 149 10.65 7.53 -8.12
CA PHE A 149 9.61 6.79 -7.38
C PHE A 149 8.84 5.80 -8.25
N THR A 150 8.71 6.09 -9.56
CA THR A 150 8.09 5.18 -10.51
C THR A 150 8.82 5.23 -11.84
N VAL A 151 9.08 4.05 -12.42
CA VAL A 151 9.49 3.86 -13.80
C VAL A 151 8.36 3.17 -14.53
N LEU A 152 7.94 3.73 -15.66
CA LEU A 152 6.85 3.21 -16.50
C LEU A 152 7.33 3.05 -17.93
N ARG A 153 7.08 1.89 -18.53
CA ARG A 153 7.12 1.70 -19.96
C ARG A 153 5.73 1.89 -20.54
N ASP A 154 5.54 2.89 -21.41
CA ASP A 154 4.26 3.13 -22.05
C ASP A 154 3.99 2.15 -23.20
N ASN A 155 2.78 2.22 -23.77
CA ASN A 155 2.32 1.37 -24.87
C ASN A 155 3.10 1.58 -26.19
N LYS A 156 3.88 2.67 -26.31
CA LYS A 156 4.82 2.96 -27.40
C LYS A 156 6.26 2.64 -27.05
N ASN A 157 6.48 1.90 -25.96
CA ASN A 157 7.79 1.47 -25.46
C ASN A 157 8.72 2.61 -25.03
N ARG A 158 8.19 3.78 -24.72
CA ARG A 158 8.96 4.87 -24.13
C ARG A 158 9.10 4.64 -22.61
N MET A 159 10.27 4.98 -22.08
CA MET A 159 10.55 4.83 -20.65
C MET A 159 10.40 6.17 -19.95
N TRP A 160 9.41 6.25 -19.08
CA TRP A 160 9.10 7.43 -18.28
C TRP A 160 9.53 7.22 -16.83
N MET A 161 9.97 8.28 -16.17
CA MET A 161 10.35 8.24 -14.74
C MET A 161 9.68 9.40 -14.01
N ALA A 162 8.86 9.07 -13.04
CA ALA A 162 8.27 10.03 -12.10
C ALA A 162 9.24 10.22 -10.94
N THR A 163 9.65 11.48 -10.68
CA THR A 163 10.62 11.79 -9.64
C THR A 163 10.01 12.64 -8.53
N PHE A 164 10.51 12.49 -7.32
CA PHE A 164 10.05 13.26 -6.18
C PHE A 164 10.82 14.58 -6.06
N GLY A 165 10.21 15.66 -6.60
CA GLY A 165 10.74 17.01 -6.64
C GLY A 165 11.55 17.37 -7.90
N GLY A 166 11.74 16.42 -8.83
CA GLY A 166 12.45 16.66 -10.10
C GLY A 166 11.57 16.62 -11.34
N GLY A 167 10.26 16.49 -11.17
CA GLY A 167 9.29 16.38 -12.26
C GLY A 167 9.34 15.04 -12.99
N LEU A 168 8.80 15.05 -14.21
CA LEU A 168 8.75 13.88 -15.09
C LEU A 168 9.97 13.83 -16.00
N GLN A 169 10.55 12.66 -16.18
CA GLN A 169 11.67 12.43 -17.09
C GLN A 169 11.27 11.43 -18.17
N LEU A 170 11.64 11.69 -19.41
CA LEU A 170 11.55 10.74 -20.52
C LEU A 170 12.97 10.33 -20.94
N ALA A 171 13.23 9.03 -20.99
CA ALA A 171 14.47 8.51 -21.53
C ALA A 171 14.43 8.49 -23.07
N GLU A 172 15.43 9.05 -23.69
CA GLU A 172 15.61 9.13 -25.16
C GLU A 172 16.99 8.55 -25.53
N ARG A 173 17.06 7.77 -26.60
CA ARG A 173 18.35 7.28 -27.14
C ARG A 173 18.82 8.19 -28.28
N ASN A 174 19.89 8.91 -28.05
CA ASN A 174 20.54 9.77 -29.03
C ASN A 174 21.95 9.22 -29.34
N SER A 175 22.18 8.79 -30.58
CA SER A 175 23.46 8.21 -31.03
C SER A 175 23.97 7.09 -30.13
N GLY A 176 23.08 6.22 -29.65
CA GLY A 176 23.40 5.08 -28.78
C GLY A 176 23.51 5.42 -27.29
N LYS A 177 23.52 6.70 -26.91
CA LYS A 177 23.59 7.15 -25.52
C LYS A 177 22.21 7.51 -24.99
N LEU A 178 21.90 7.14 -23.74
CA LEU A 178 20.68 7.58 -23.06
C LEU A 178 20.82 9.03 -22.61
N THR A 179 19.80 9.81 -22.93
CA THR A 179 19.59 11.18 -22.44
C THR A 179 18.20 11.28 -21.82
N PHE A 180 17.96 12.31 -21.01
CA PHE A 180 16.73 12.44 -20.25
C PHE A 180 16.11 13.82 -20.46
N ARG A 181 14.95 13.84 -21.10
CA ARG A 181 14.14 15.04 -21.31
C ARG A 181 13.24 15.27 -20.11
N GLN A 182 13.40 16.43 -19.46
CA GLN A 182 12.64 16.81 -18.27
C GLN A 182 11.37 17.58 -18.63
N PHE A 183 10.28 17.29 -17.92
CA PHE A 183 9.03 18.04 -17.91
C PHE A 183 8.76 18.47 -16.48
N LEU A 184 8.50 19.77 -16.30
CA LEU A 184 8.07 20.38 -15.04
C LEU A 184 6.63 20.89 -15.22
N PHE A 185 5.82 20.72 -14.20
CA PHE A 185 4.46 21.21 -14.12
C PHE A 185 4.40 22.49 -13.28
N ASP A 186 3.26 23.20 -13.30
CA ASP A 186 3.09 24.59 -12.85
C ASP A 186 3.53 24.90 -11.43
N ASN A 187 3.55 23.90 -10.53
CA ASN A 187 4.00 24.13 -9.16
C ASN A 187 4.87 22.96 -8.63
N ASP A 188 5.64 23.23 -7.58
CA ASP A 188 6.59 22.29 -7.02
C ASP A 188 5.92 21.01 -6.46
N HIS A 189 4.69 21.11 -5.93
CA HIS A 189 3.97 19.97 -5.39
C HIS A 189 3.50 19.00 -6.48
N LEU A 190 3.18 19.49 -7.69
CA LEU A 190 2.92 18.64 -8.86
C LEU A 190 4.18 17.92 -9.34
N ASN A 191 5.36 18.49 -9.09
CA ASN A 191 6.65 17.88 -9.41
C ASN A 191 7.15 16.90 -8.33
N MET A 192 6.45 16.81 -7.19
CA MET A 192 6.65 15.77 -6.17
C MET A 192 5.81 14.54 -6.52
N MET A 193 6.29 13.76 -7.50
CA MET A 193 5.57 12.63 -8.07
C MET A 193 5.83 11.35 -7.29
N ARG A 194 4.77 10.55 -7.09
CA ARG A 194 4.85 9.29 -6.32
C ARG A 194 4.59 8.08 -7.17
N SER A 195 3.43 8.01 -7.80
CA SER A 195 2.99 6.89 -8.63
C SER A 195 2.71 7.33 -10.05
N MET A 196 2.82 6.40 -11.00
CA MET A 196 2.51 6.64 -12.40
C MET A 196 1.97 5.37 -13.04
N ILE A 197 0.87 5.47 -13.76
CA ILE A 197 0.31 4.40 -14.60
C ILE A 197 -0.01 4.94 -15.99
N GLN A 198 -0.15 4.05 -16.97
CA GLN A 198 -0.84 4.33 -18.22
C GLN A 198 -2.14 3.54 -18.23
N ASP A 199 -3.27 4.24 -18.46
CA ASP A 199 -4.56 3.60 -18.55
C ASP A 199 -4.76 2.91 -19.93
N ARG A 200 -5.86 2.15 -20.07
CA ARG A 200 -6.20 1.44 -21.31
C ARG A 200 -6.46 2.37 -22.49
N ASP A 201 -6.79 3.63 -22.25
CA ASP A 201 -7.00 4.64 -23.28
C ASP A 201 -5.68 5.29 -23.73
N GLY A 202 -4.57 4.95 -23.07
CA GLY A 202 -3.22 5.43 -23.38
C GLY A 202 -2.83 6.71 -22.63
N LEU A 203 -3.69 7.26 -21.77
CA LEU A 203 -3.35 8.42 -20.95
C LEU A 203 -2.41 8.02 -19.80
N ILE A 204 -1.44 8.85 -19.51
CA ILE A 204 -0.59 8.70 -18.34
C ILE A 204 -1.18 9.50 -17.17
N TRP A 205 -1.27 8.84 -16.02
CA TRP A 205 -1.76 9.36 -14.75
C TRP A 205 -0.62 9.38 -13.75
N ILE A 206 -0.38 10.53 -13.12
CA ILE A 206 0.69 10.69 -12.12
C ILE A 206 0.09 11.18 -10.81
N GLY A 207 0.24 10.41 -9.74
CA GLY A 207 -0.07 10.81 -8.37
C GLY A 207 1.01 11.74 -7.82
N THR A 208 0.60 12.89 -7.29
CA THR A 208 1.49 13.93 -6.80
C THR A 208 1.10 14.40 -5.39
N ASN A 209 1.87 15.31 -4.83
CA ASN A 209 1.52 15.95 -3.55
C ASN A 209 0.41 17.00 -3.69
N ASP A 210 -0.08 17.30 -4.90
CA ASP A 210 -1.17 18.27 -5.16
C ASP A 210 -2.16 17.72 -6.19
N GLY A 211 -2.67 16.50 -5.97
CA GLY A 211 -3.63 15.83 -6.84
C GLY A 211 -2.98 14.95 -7.88
N VAL A 212 -3.59 14.87 -9.06
CA VAL A 212 -3.19 13.97 -10.15
C VAL A 212 -2.97 14.75 -11.43
N VAL A 213 -1.83 14.54 -12.06
CA VAL A 213 -1.54 15.05 -13.40
C VAL A 213 -1.92 13.97 -14.42
N VAL A 214 -2.68 14.35 -15.45
CA VAL A 214 -3.13 13.46 -16.53
C VAL A 214 -2.79 14.05 -17.87
N PHE A 215 -2.25 13.26 -18.79
CA PHE A 215 -1.93 13.73 -20.14
C PHE A 215 -1.88 12.58 -21.16
N ASP A 216 -2.12 12.92 -22.42
CA ASP A 216 -1.72 12.09 -23.56
C ASP A 216 -0.22 12.27 -23.82
N PRO A 217 0.59 11.18 -23.82
CA PRO A 217 2.05 11.29 -24.01
C PRO A 217 2.46 11.95 -25.32
N ASP A 218 1.73 11.75 -26.40
CA ASP A 218 2.08 12.34 -27.70
C ASP A 218 1.73 13.82 -27.76
N GLU A 219 0.63 14.24 -27.12
CA GLU A 219 0.27 15.64 -27.00
C GLU A 219 1.28 16.40 -26.14
N LEU A 220 1.65 15.84 -24.96
CA LEU A 220 2.67 16.45 -24.08
C LEU A 220 4.03 16.61 -24.79
N LEU A 221 4.41 15.66 -25.66
CA LEU A 221 5.65 15.75 -26.42
C LEU A 221 5.65 16.87 -27.46
N ARG A 222 4.47 17.19 -28.04
CA ARG A 222 4.29 18.29 -29.00
C ARG A 222 4.17 19.64 -28.29
N ASP A 223 3.39 19.67 -27.21
CA ASP A 223 3.11 20.86 -26.45
C ASP A 223 3.12 20.54 -24.94
N ARG A 224 4.09 21.09 -24.22
CA ARG A 224 4.31 20.85 -22.79
C ARG A 224 3.18 21.36 -21.88
N SER A 225 2.28 22.18 -22.39
CA SER A 225 1.09 22.68 -21.67
C SER A 225 -0.11 21.71 -21.76
N LYS A 226 -0.01 20.64 -22.54
CA LYS A 226 -1.08 19.68 -22.75
C LYS A 226 -1.17 18.65 -21.64
N TYR A 227 -1.64 19.06 -20.48
CA TYR A 227 -1.96 18.20 -19.34
C TYR A 227 -3.14 18.76 -18.56
N THR A 228 -3.77 17.90 -17.76
CA THR A 228 -4.88 18.24 -16.88
C THR A 228 -4.48 17.92 -15.45
N VAL A 229 -4.83 18.81 -14.52
CA VAL A 229 -4.66 18.55 -13.08
C VAL A 229 -6.03 18.27 -12.48
N LEU A 230 -6.18 17.08 -11.89
CA LEU A 230 -7.38 16.71 -11.13
C LEU A 230 -7.06 16.78 -9.64
N ARG A 231 -7.88 17.55 -8.91
CA ARG A 231 -7.78 17.61 -7.45
C ARG A 231 -8.85 16.73 -6.84
N VAL A 232 -8.41 15.87 -5.96
CA VAL A 232 -9.29 14.92 -5.27
C VAL A 232 -10.29 15.66 -4.38
N TYR A 233 -9.93 16.88 -3.94
CA TYR A 233 -10.80 17.76 -3.15
C TYR A 233 -10.74 19.19 -3.68
N SER A 234 -11.82 19.61 -4.32
CA SER A 234 -12.07 21.04 -4.55
C SER A 234 -13.07 21.51 -3.52
N HIS A 235 -12.84 22.44 -2.69
CA HIS A 235 -13.78 23.46 -2.15
C HIS A 235 -13.34 24.16 -0.86
N ASN A 236 -12.26 23.76 -0.19
CA ASN A 236 -11.83 24.55 0.95
C ASN A 236 -10.29 24.64 1.05
N ARG A 237 -9.72 25.67 0.42
CA ARG A 237 -8.28 26.01 0.48
C ARG A 237 -7.77 26.35 1.90
N GLN A 238 -8.63 26.31 2.92
CA GLN A 238 -8.28 26.68 4.30
C GLN A 238 -7.79 25.52 5.16
N LEU A 239 -7.88 24.28 4.69
CA LEU A 239 -7.28 23.13 5.37
C LEU A 239 -5.89 22.88 4.78
N LEU A 240 -4.86 22.95 5.63
CA LEU A 240 -3.42 22.76 5.35
C LEU A 240 -3.01 21.36 4.87
N SER A 241 -3.90 20.56 4.33
CA SER A 241 -3.58 19.24 3.79
C SER A 241 -3.56 19.30 2.26
N TYR A 242 -2.39 19.10 1.69
CA TYR A 242 -2.22 18.85 0.27
C TYR A 242 -3.00 17.61 -0.17
N ASP A 243 -3.51 17.61 -1.40
CA ASP A 243 -4.20 16.45 -2.01
C ASP A 243 -3.17 15.39 -2.43
N GLU A 244 -2.42 14.85 -1.47
CA GLU A 244 -1.36 13.88 -1.72
C GLU A 244 -1.93 12.54 -2.17
N VAL A 245 -1.73 12.21 -3.45
CA VAL A 245 -2.09 10.93 -4.06
C VAL A 245 -0.86 10.03 -4.12
N LYS A 246 -0.84 9.00 -3.28
CA LYS A 246 0.28 8.07 -3.16
C LYS A 246 0.28 7.00 -4.24
N VAL A 247 -0.88 6.46 -4.56
CA VAL A 247 -1.02 5.35 -5.49
C VAL A 247 -2.21 5.56 -6.40
N ILE A 248 -2.02 5.24 -7.68
CA ILE A 248 -3.07 5.18 -8.71
C ILE A 248 -3.10 3.76 -9.25
N PHE A 249 -4.29 3.25 -9.48
CA PHE A 249 -4.50 1.90 -9.99
C PHE A 249 -5.69 1.88 -10.95
N GLU A 250 -5.54 1.24 -12.12
CA GLU A 250 -6.63 0.93 -13.03
C GLU A 250 -7.03 -0.53 -12.84
N ASP A 251 -8.30 -0.78 -12.51
CA ASP A 251 -8.80 -2.14 -12.37
C ASP A 251 -9.18 -2.80 -13.70
N SER A 252 -9.51 -4.09 -13.66
CA SER A 252 -9.87 -4.88 -14.84
C SER A 252 -11.09 -4.34 -15.61
N LYS A 253 -11.92 -3.51 -14.98
CA LYS A 253 -13.08 -2.84 -15.59
C LYS A 253 -12.78 -1.43 -16.11
N GLY A 254 -11.52 -0.96 -16.00
CA GLY A 254 -11.10 0.39 -16.44
C GLY A 254 -11.48 1.51 -15.48
N ARG A 255 -11.78 1.17 -14.23
CA ARG A 255 -12.03 2.17 -13.21
C ARG A 255 -10.70 2.62 -12.59
N ILE A 256 -10.54 3.92 -12.42
CA ILE A 256 -9.33 4.49 -11.83
C ILE A 256 -9.55 4.68 -10.33
N TRP A 257 -8.70 4.04 -9.55
CA TRP A 257 -8.66 4.12 -8.10
C TRP A 257 -7.46 4.94 -7.64
N MET A 258 -7.62 5.68 -6.56
CA MET A 258 -6.58 6.51 -5.98
C MET A 258 -6.51 6.33 -4.48
N GLY A 259 -5.32 6.03 -3.98
CA GLY A 259 -5.01 5.98 -2.56
C GLY A 259 -4.30 7.24 -2.12
N THR A 260 -4.75 7.84 -1.01
CA THR A 260 -4.27 9.13 -0.52
C THR A 260 -3.65 9.03 0.88
N THR A 261 -2.90 10.06 1.25
CA THR A 261 -2.42 10.25 2.63
C THR A 261 -3.53 10.81 3.50
N GLY A 262 -3.99 10.01 4.47
CA GLY A 262 -4.93 10.46 5.51
C GLY A 262 -6.39 10.61 5.07
N ARG A 263 -6.74 10.25 3.81
CA ARG A 263 -8.12 10.37 3.31
C ARG A 263 -8.68 9.10 2.65
N GLY A 264 -7.97 7.98 2.73
CA GLY A 264 -8.47 6.68 2.27
C GLY A 264 -8.42 6.48 0.77
N LEU A 265 -9.39 5.70 0.27
CA LEU A 265 -9.51 5.24 -1.11
C LEU A 265 -10.55 6.09 -1.87
N HIS A 266 -10.25 6.39 -3.13
CA HIS A 266 -11.12 7.16 -4.01
C HIS A 266 -11.31 6.44 -5.33
N LEU A 267 -12.53 6.47 -5.84
CA LEU A 267 -12.89 6.00 -7.18
C LEU A 267 -13.21 7.20 -8.06
N LEU A 268 -12.58 7.29 -9.23
CA LEU A 268 -12.86 8.31 -10.21
C LEU A 268 -14.20 8.03 -10.92
N GLU A 269 -15.14 8.94 -10.79
CA GLU A 269 -16.35 9.02 -11.62
C GLU A 269 -16.01 9.84 -12.90
N ARG A 270 -15.40 9.14 -13.86
CA ARG A 270 -14.82 9.74 -15.08
C ARG A 270 -15.89 10.35 -15.97
N LYS A 271 -15.65 11.57 -16.48
CA LYS A 271 -16.43 12.25 -17.52
C LYS A 271 -15.57 12.42 -18.77
N GLU A 272 -16.21 12.66 -19.96
CA GLU A 272 -15.50 12.95 -21.20
C GLU A 272 -14.53 14.12 -21.03
N ASN A 273 -14.99 15.20 -20.42
CA ASN A 273 -14.10 16.26 -19.95
C ASN A 273 -13.60 15.91 -18.55
N LEU A 274 -12.35 15.52 -18.45
CA LEU A 274 -11.73 15.08 -17.18
C LEU A 274 -11.85 16.11 -16.07
N THR A 275 -11.85 17.43 -16.38
CA THR A 275 -11.98 18.49 -15.37
C THR A 275 -13.35 18.50 -14.68
N GLN A 276 -14.36 17.84 -15.26
CA GLN A 276 -15.70 17.68 -14.70
C GLN A 276 -15.88 16.36 -13.95
N SER A 277 -14.85 15.51 -13.92
CA SER A 277 -14.87 14.25 -13.18
C SER A 277 -14.97 14.51 -11.68
N ARG A 278 -15.54 13.55 -10.97
CA ARG A 278 -15.71 13.59 -9.51
C ARG A 278 -15.04 12.38 -8.89
N PHE A 279 -14.82 12.44 -7.58
CA PHE A 279 -14.27 11.34 -6.82
C PHE A 279 -15.30 10.85 -5.80
N LYS A 280 -15.59 9.56 -5.83
CA LYS A 280 -16.32 8.89 -4.78
C LYS A 280 -15.32 8.44 -3.72
N HIS A 281 -15.55 8.85 -2.48
CA HIS A 281 -14.65 8.60 -1.35
C HIS A 281 -15.07 7.40 -0.53
N PHE A 282 -14.10 6.60 -0.09
CA PHE A 282 -14.26 5.48 0.81
C PHE A 282 -13.20 5.56 1.92
N GLY A 283 -13.65 5.66 3.17
CA GLY A 283 -12.78 5.88 4.32
C GLY A 283 -13.25 5.18 5.58
N GLY A 284 -13.07 5.82 6.73
CA GLY A 284 -13.46 5.28 8.03
C GLY A 284 -14.95 4.93 8.14
N ASP A 285 -15.83 5.71 7.51
CA ASP A 285 -17.28 5.46 7.49
C ASP A 285 -17.64 4.18 6.72
N ASN A 286 -16.76 3.76 5.80
CA ASN A 286 -16.85 2.49 5.09
C ASN A 286 -16.10 1.35 5.81
N GLY A 287 -15.51 1.63 6.98
CA GLY A 287 -14.79 0.65 7.79
C GLY A 287 -13.29 0.53 7.50
N LEU A 288 -12.67 1.43 6.71
CA LEU A 288 -11.23 1.40 6.48
C LEU A 288 -10.46 1.68 7.79
N SER A 289 -9.57 0.77 8.18
CA SER A 289 -8.86 0.80 9.47
C SER A 289 -7.85 1.94 9.60
N ASN A 290 -7.24 2.37 8.47
CA ASN A 290 -6.30 3.49 8.43
C ASN A 290 -6.47 4.24 7.10
N LYS A 291 -6.48 5.58 7.17
CA LYS A 291 -6.78 6.44 6.03
C LYS A 291 -5.59 6.71 5.10
N THR A 292 -4.40 6.21 5.41
CA THR A 292 -3.22 6.31 4.55
C THR A 292 -3.08 5.03 3.73
N VAL A 293 -3.50 5.09 2.46
CA VAL A 293 -3.42 3.96 1.53
C VAL A 293 -2.03 3.91 0.91
N GLN A 294 -1.34 2.78 1.07
CA GLN A 294 0.03 2.57 0.62
C GLN A 294 0.10 1.89 -0.75
N THR A 295 -0.80 0.92 -1.00
CA THR A 295 -0.88 0.20 -2.28
C THR A 295 -2.31 -0.23 -2.57
N ILE A 296 -2.63 -0.42 -3.85
CA ILE A 296 -3.92 -0.91 -4.34
C ILE A 296 -3.66 -2.07 -5.29
N LEU A 297 -4.34 -3.19 -5.08
CA LEU A 297 -4.33 -4.36 -5.97
C LEU A 297 -5.76 -4.83 -6.23
N GLU A 298 -5.97 -5.55 -7.34
CA GLU A 298 -7.23 -6.22 -7.66
C GLU A 298 -6.98 -7.73 -7.69
N ASP A 299 -7.82 -8.51 -7.01
CA ASP A 299 -7.76 -9.96 -7.09
C ASP A 299 -8.39 -10.50 -8.38
N ASN A 300 -8.47 -11.84 -8.52
CA ASN A 300 -9.07 -12.47 -9.69
C ASN A 300 -10.62 -12.45 -9.68
N TYR A 301 -11.22 -12.03 -8.56
CA TYR A 301 -12.68 -11.90 -8.40
C TYR A 301 -13.15 -10.47 -8.64
N GLY A 302 -12.21 -9.52 -8.79
CA GLY A 302 -12.46 -8.10 -9.00
C GLY A 302 -12.65 -7.30 -7.72
N ASP A 303 -12.31 -7.88 -6.57
CA ASP A 303 -12.28 -7.16 -5.30
C ASP A 303 -11.00 -6.34 -5.18
N ILE A 304 -11.11 -5.17 -4.58
CA ILE A 304 -9.98 -4.25 -4.40
C ILE A 304 -9.35 -4.48 -3.02
N TRP A 305 -8.05 -4.68 -3.03
CA TRP A 305 -7.24 -4.85 -1.84
C TRP A 305 -6.34 -3.64 -1.64
N VAL A 306 -6.29 -3.10 -0.44
CA VAL A 306 -5.44 -1.98 -0.10
C VAL A 306 -4.57 -2.32 1.11
N SER A 307 -3.29 -1.98 1.05
CA SER A 307 -2.45 -1.95 2.23
C SER A 307 -2.43 -0.54 2.82
N THR A 308 -2.31 -0.46 4.13
CA THR A 308 -2.30 0.79 4.90
C THR A 308 -1.16 0.78 5.92
N GLU A 309 -1.05 1.83 6.73
CA GLU A 309 -0.11 1.85 7.86
C GLU A 309 -0.52 0.93 9.03
N SER A 310 -1.73 0.35 8.99
CA SER A 310 -2.27 -0.47 10.09
C SER A 310 -2.72 -1.86 9.67
N GLY A 311 -2.44 -2.27 8.44
CA GLY A 311 -2.85 -3.59 7.95
C GLY A 311 -3.23 -3.60 6.47
N ILE A 312 -3.88 -4.69 6.06
CA ILE A 312 -4.44 -4.89 4.73
C ILE A 312 -5.96 -4.85 4.84
N SER A 313 -6.63 -4.26 3.87
CA SER A 313 -8.10 -4.22 3.83
C SER A 313 -8.57 -4.65 2.44
N ARG A 314 -9.59 -5.51 2.42
CA ARG A 314 -10.34 -5.88 1.22
C ARG A 314 -11.57 -4.99 1.13
N PHE A 315 -11.85 -4.45 -0.03
CA PHE A 315 -13.02 -3.62 -0.30
C PHE A 315 -14.08 -4.41 -1.08
N ASP A 316 -15.19 -4.71 -0.42
CA ASP A 316 -16.36 -5.29 -1.06
C ASP A 316 -17.10 -4.20 -1.85
N LEU A 317 -17.01 -4.26 -3.17
CA LEU A 317 -17.60 -3.28 -4.09
C LEU A 317 -19.13 -3.22 -4.04
N LYS A 318 -19.80 -4.32 -3.65
CA LYS A 318 -21.27 -4.38 -3.61
C LYS A 318 -21.80 -3.74 -2.34
N LYS A 319 -21.12 -3.99 -1.21
CA LYS A 319 -21.50 -3.45 0.10
C LYS A 319 -20.88 -2.07 0.37
N GLU A 320 -19.89 -1.67 -0.43
CA GLU A 320 -19.07 -0.48 -0.24
C GLU A 320 -18.45 -0.42 1.17
N ARG A 321 -17.93 -1.56 1.64
CA ARG A 321 -17.35 -1.71 2.96
C ARG A 321 -16.00 -2.41 2.90
N PHE A 322 -15.12 -2.00 3.81
CA PHE A 322 -13.84 -2.65 4.03
C PHE A 322 -13.95 -3.76 5.06
N GLU A 323 -13.23 -4.82 4.79
CA GLU A 323 -12.88 -5.87 5.72
C GLU A 323 -11.39 -5.76 6.00
N ASN A 324 -11.01 -5.74 7.27
CA ASN A 324 -9.67 -5.41 7.71
C ASN A 324 -8.93 -6.62 8.27
N PHE A 325 -7.71 -6.82 7.82
CA PHE A 325 -6.75 -7.80 8.34
C PHE A 325 -5.66 -7.04 9.08
N ILE A 326 -5.73 -7.06 10.42
CA ILE A 326 -4.80 -6.34 11.29
C ILE A 326 -3.81 -7.36 11.86
N PHE A 327 -2.53 -7.18 11.56
CA PHE A 327 -1.46 -8.06 12.00
C PHE A 327 -0.88 -7.52 13.31
N SER A 328 -1.44 -7.95 14.42
CA SER A 328 -0.92 -7.62 15.75
C SER A 328 -0.14 -8.81 16.31
N ASN A 329 1.06 -9.04 15.83
CA ASN A 329 2.01 -9.78 16.64
C ASN A 329 2.43 -8.88 17.79
N ASN A 330 2.34 -9.37 19.04
CA ASN A 330 2.52 -8.65 20.31
C ASN A 330 3.78 -7.75 20.45
N ARG A 331 4.60 -7.61 19.42
CA ARG A 331 5.83 -6.82 19.41
C ARG A 331 5.87 -5.69 18.39
N HIS A 332 5.25 -5.85 17.19
CA HIS A 332 5.26 -4.80 16.16
C HIS A 332 4.05 -4.92 15.23
N PRO A 333 3.21 -3.86 15.11
CA PRO A 333 2.17 -3.82 14.09
C PRO A 333 2.81 -3.89 12.69
N ALA A 334 2.19 -4.62 11.75
CA ALA A 334 2.65 -4.63 10.38
C ALA A 334 2.37 -3.27 9.73
N VAL A 335 3.44 -2.52 9.45
CA VAL A 335 3.38 -1.27 8.70
C VAL A 335 3.81 -1.56 7.26
N PHE A 336 2.93 -1.27 6.32
CA PHE A 336 3.18 -1.52 4.90
C PHE A 336 3.88 -0.35 4.22
N ASN A 337 4.71 -0.67 3.22
CA ASN A 337 5.44 0.33 2.46
C ASN A 337 4.62 0.84 1.27
N GLU A 338 4.79 2.14 0.97
CA GLU A 338 4.17 2.80 -0.18
C GLU A 338 4.56 2.13 -1.49
N LEU A 339 3.61 1.91 -2.40
CA LEU A 339 3.77 1.26 -3.71
C LEU A 339 4.42 -0.14 -3.65
N SER A 340 4.42 -0.76 -2.48
CA SER A 340 5.01 -2.07 -2.27
C SER A 340 3.92 -3.14 -2.32
N GLY A 341 3.43 -3.42 -3.50
CA GLY A 341 2.43 -4.44 -3.78
C GLY A 341 2.62 -5.05 -5.16
N TRP A 342 2.33 -6.34 -5.28
CA TRP A 342 2.42 -7.08 -6.53
C TRP A 342 1.34 -8.16 -6.60
N LYS A 343 0.73 -8.32 -7.78
CA LYS A 343 -0.14 -9.46 -8.07
C LYS A 343 0.63 -10.43 -8.95
N LYS A 344 0.82 -11.66 -8.47
CA LYS A 344 1.47 -12.72 -9.23
C LYS A 344 0.60 -13.17 -10.39
N LYS A 345 1.20 -13.75 -11.41
CA LYS A 345 0.47 -14.38 -12.53
C LYS A 345 -0.49 -15.49 -12.07
N THR A 346 -0.21 -16.12 -10.92
CA THR A 346 -1.08 -17.10 -10.26
C THR A 346 -2.35 -16.50 -9.66
N GLY A 347 -2.38 -15.17 -9.46
CA GLY A 347 -3.47 -14.45 -8.80
C GLY A 347 -3.24 -14.18 -7.32
N GLU A 348 -2.16 -14.73 -6.75
CA GLU A 348 -1.72 -14.46 -5.39
C GLU A 348 -1.30 -12.99 -5.25
N LEU A 349 -1.64 -12.37 -4.12
CA LEU A 349 -1.31 -10.98 -3.82
C LEU A 349 -0.15 -10.90 -2.83
N MET A 350 0.73 -9.94 -3.06
CA MET A 350 1.90 -9.67 -2.23
C MET A 350 1.91 -8.23 -1.76
N PHE A 351 2.22 -8.03 -0.47
CA PHE A 351 2.31 -6.72 0.15
C PHE A 351 3.60 -6.59 0.95
N GLY A 352 4.45 -5.65 0.56
CA GLY A 352 5.72 -5.39 1.23
C GLY A 352 5.55 -4.52 2.47
N SER A 353 6.14 -4.97 3.55
CA SER A 353 6.13 -4.30 4.84
C SER A 353 7.53 -3.95 5.33
N PHE A 354 7.62 -3.33 6.51
CA PHE A 354 8.90 -3.14 7.20
C PHE A 354 9.52 -4.44 7.70
N ASN A 355 8.73 -5.54 7.78
CA ASN A 355 9.14 -6.81 8.37
C ASN A 355 9.04 -8.00 7.40
N GLY A 356 9.09 -7.77 6.09
CA GLY A 356 8.98 -8.82 5.07
C GLY A 356 7.85 -8.57 4.09
N VAL A 357 7.51 -9.62 3.34
CA VAL A 357 6.43 -9.64 2.37
C VAL A 357 5.30 -10.51 2.91
N TYR A 358 4.10 -9.95 2.97
CA TYR A 358 2.88 -10.71 3.23
C TYR A 358 2.31 -11.17 1.90
N THR A 359 2.10 -12.48 1.76
CA THR A 359 1.48 -13.08 0.58
C THR A 359 0.16 -13.70 0.97
N LEU A 360 -0.80 -13.65 0.08
CA LEU A 360 -2.09 -14.31 0.28
C LEU A 360 -2.66 -14.80 -1.04
N ASN A 361 -3.36 -15.93 -0.96
CA ASN A 361 -4.24 -16.40 -2.02
C ASN A 361 -5.68 -15.91 -1.70
N PRO A 362 -6.26 -14.97 -2.47
CA PRO A 362 -7.60 -14.46 -2.19
C PRO A 362 -8.71 -15.53 -2.16
N SER A 363 -8.51 -16.69 -2.83
CA SER A 363 -9.46 -17.79 -2.83
C SER A 363 -9.57 -18.52 -1.49
N GLU A 364 -8.56 -18.39 -0.63
CA GLU A 364 -8.48 -19.05 0.68
C GLU A 364 -8.99 -18.16 1.81
N VAL A 365 -9.37 -16.92 1.49
CA VAL A 365 -9.91 -15.98 2.47
C VAL A 365 -11.31 -16.42 2.86
N THR A 366 -11.43 -16.96 4.06
CA THR A 366 -12.73 -17.29 4.67
C THR A 366 -13.15 -16.15 5.60
N PHE A 367 -14.43 -15.83 5.59
CA PHE A 367 -14.98 -14.79 6.47
C PHE A 367 -15.43 -15.41 7.78
N ASP A 368 -14.98 -14.83 8.88
CA ASP A 368 -15.64 -15.08 10.17
C ASP A 368 -17.04 -14.47 10.12
N THR A 369 -18.06 -15.32 10.16
CA THR A 369 -19.47 -14.90 10.18
C THR A 369 -19.96 -14.61 11.60
N TYR A 370 -19.12 -14.82 12.61
CA TYR A 370 -19.48 -14.56 14.00
C TYR A 370 -19.53 -13.05 14.27
N ALA A 371 -20.75 -12.55 14.49
CA ALA A 371 -20.97 -11.20 14.97
C ALA A 371 -21.10 -11.24 16.51
N PRO A 372 -20.10 -10.77 17.27
CA PRO A 372 -20.24 -10.75 18.73
C PRO A 372 -21.42 -9.86 19.13
N PRO A 373 -22.23 -10.27 20.12
CA PRO A 373 -23.32 -9.45 20.59
C PRO A 373 -22.78 -8.16 21.24
N VAL A 374 -23.28 -7.03 20.80
CA VAL A 374 -22.99 -5.75 21.43
C VAL A 374 -23.81 -5.65 22.71
N MET A 375 -23.12 -5.47 23.83
CA MET A 375 -23.75 -5.29 25.14
C MET A 375 -23.44 -3.90 25.68
N ILE A 376 -24.48 -3.16 26.06
CA ILE A 376 -24.31 -1.91 26.79
C ILE A 376 -24.04 -2.27 28.25
N THR A 377 -22.87 -1.87 28.79
CA THR A 377 -22.43 -2.23 30.14
C THR A 377 -22.49 -1.10 31.15
N GLY A 378 -22.74 0.14 30.71
CA GLY A 378 -22.87 1.30 31.57
C GLY A 378 -23.69 2.42 30.93
N LEU A 379 -24.32 3.23 31.76
CA LEU A 379 -25.06 4.42 31.37
C LEU A 379 -24.57 5.61 32.21
N TRP A 380 -24.22 6.70 31.53
CA TRP A 380 -23.91 7.97 32.17
C TRP A 380 -24.89 9.02 31.68
N VAL A 381 -25.52 9.73 32.62
CA VAL A 381 -26.38 10.87 32.33
C VAL A 381 -25.75 12.12 32.95
N ASN A 382 -25.50 13.14 32.14
CA ASN A 382 -24.83 14.38 32.58
C ASN A 382 -23.49 14.14 33.30
N GLY A 383 -22.73 13.11 32.89
CA GLY A 383 -21.45 12.76 33.50
C GLY A 383 -21.53 11.94 34.80
N THR A 384 -22.73 11.56 35.23
CA THR A 384 -22.95 10.74 36.45
C THR A 384 -23.27 9.31 36.09
N ASP A 385 -22.59 8.34 36.70
CA ASP A 385 -22.86 6.90 36.51
C ASP A 385 -24.23 6.54 37.06
N VAL A 386 -25.09 5.99 36.22
CA VAL A 386 -26.46 5.60 36.57
C VAL A 386 -26.50 4.14 36.95
N ARG A 387 -26.83 3.88 38.22
CA ARG A 387 -26.94 2.52 38.74
C ARG A 387 -28.40 2.12 38.98
N PRO A 388 -28.77 0.83 38.79
CA PRO A 388 -30.12 0.37 39.07
C PRO A 388 -30.39 0.39 40.58
N GLY A 389 -31.65 0.66 40.96
CA GLY A 389 -32.10 0.57 42.36
C GLY A 389 -31.91 1.80 43.22
N THR A 390 -31.51 2.93 42.67
CA THR A 390 -31.61 4.25 43.36
C THR A 390 -32.97 4.91 43.09
N GLU A 391 -33.44 5.74 44.02
CA GLU A 391 -34.83 6.25 44.04
C GLU A 391 -35.23 7.01 42.79
N ASP A 392 -34.31 7.68 42.11
CA ASP A 392 -34.51 8.44 40.84
C ASP A 392 -33.83 7.79 39.62
N SER A 393 -33.41 6.52 39.71
CA SER A 393 -32.75 5.87 38.59
C SER A 393 -33.67 5.51 37.44
N PRO A 394 -33.39 5.90 36.21
CA PRO A 394 -34.10 5.42 35.04
C PRO A 394 -33.89 3.91 34.77
N LEU A 395 -32.91 3.28 35.46
CA LEU A 395 -32.64 1.85 35.40
C LEU A 395 -33.33 1.10 36.53
N LYS A 396 -34.29 0.24 36.21
CA LYS A 396 -34.93 -0.65 37.20
C LYS A 396 -34.16 -1.94 37.43
N GLU A 397 -33.34 -2.34 36.47
CA GLU A 397 -32.47 -3.53 36.50
C GLU A 397 -31.13 -3.22 35.84
N SER A 398 -30.18 -4.19 35.81
CA SER A 398 -28.91 -4.03 35.16
C SER A 398 -29.08 -3.52 33.72
N ILE A 399 -28.27 -2.56 33.26
CA ILE A 399 -28.28 -2.01 31.91
C ILE A 399 -28.20 -3.11 30.85
N THR A 400 -27.46 -4.20 31.12
CA THR A 400 -27.30 -5.35 30.23
C THR A 400 -28.60 -6.12 30.01
N GLY A 401 -29.54 -6.05 30.94
CA GLY A 401 -30.90 -6.66 30.85
C GLY A 401 -31.97 -5.69 30.36
N THR A 402 -31.73 -4.39 30.44
CA THR A 402 -32.69 -3.33 30.16
C THR A 402 -32.91 -3.17 28.67
N LYS A 403 -34.18 -3.37 28.22
CA LYS A 403 -34.56 -3.22 26.80
C LYS A 403 -34.98 -1.79 26.41
N LYS A 404 -35.35 -0.97 27.39
CA LYS A 404 -35.81 0.41 27.14
C LYS A 404 -35.46 1.28 28.33
N ILE A 405 -34.86 2.41 28.08
CA ILE A 405 -34.55 3.46 29.05
C ILE A 405 -35.43 4.65 28.73
N VAL A 406 -36.05 5.21 29.76
CA VAL A 406 -36.84 6.44 29.68
C VAL A 406 -36.12 7.47 30.52
N LEU A 407 -35.75 8.59 29.93
CA LEU A 407 -35.14 9.73 30.61
C LEU A 407 -36.21 10.84 30.69
N ASP A 408 -36.40 11.40 31.87
CA ASP A 408 -37.19 12.61 32.04
C ASP A 408 -36.36 13.85 31.65
N HIS A 409 -37.06 14.81 31.09
CA HIS A 409 -36.45 16.05 30.58
C HIS A 409 -36.09 17.03 31.72
#